data_de0457b8f9e4db2af6257d785df782bd
#
_entry.id   de0457b8f9e4db2af6257d785df782bd
#
_cell.length_a   1.000
_cell.length_b   1.000
_cell.length_c   1.000
_cell.angle_alpha   90.00
_cell.angle_beta   90.00
_cell.angle_gamma   90.00
#
_symmetry.space_group_name_H-M   'P 1'
#
loop_
_entity.id
_entity.type
_entity.pdbx_description
1 polymer ?
#
loop_
_entity_poly.entity_id
_entity_poly.type
_entity_poly.pdbx_seq_one_letter_code
_entity_poly.pdbx_strand_id
1 'polypeptide(L)'
;MKKSKIEAAETRRRIIKTAAAEFRRKGIGGAGVNDVMAAAGLTHGGFYRHFASKDQLVAEACAAAMGSVEETNKASACLALGKDGLEAILADYLSTDHRDNPSEGCVLAGLGSELARSDDKTRAAVTAGFLRLVDAFAQQYPGMKPQAARARALVAVSAMIGAITMSRIVTDRKLSAAILRQTKKRLAEIGRAHV
;
A
#
# COMPACT_ATOMS: atom_id res chain seq x y z
N MET A 1 -13.14 -18.98 -28.43
CA MET A 1 -12.85 -17.54 -28.24
C MET A 1 -13.06 -17.03 -26.80
N LYS A 2 -14.15 -17.38 -26.10
CA LYS A 2 -14.45 -16.92 -24.74
C LYS A 2 -13.40 -17.39 -23.68
N LYS A 3 -12.97 -18.66 -23.77
CA LYS A 3 -11.97 -19.27 -22.88
C LYS A 3 -10.61 -18.57 -22.96
N SER A 4 -10.13 -18.28 -24.16
CA SER A 4 -8.88 -17.55 -24.41
C SER A 4 -8.87 -16.11 -23.83
N LYS A 5 -10.01 -15.40 -23.84
CA LYS A 5 -10.10 -14.06 -23.22
C LYS A 5 -10.03 -14.13 -21.69
N ILE A 6 -10.61 -15.15 -21.07
CA ILE A 6 -10.55 -15.37 -19.61
C ILE A 6 -9.12 -15.69 -19.21
N GLU A 7 -8.45 -16.60 -19.89
CA GLU A 7 -7.06 -16.98 -19.64
C GLU A 7 -6.10 -15.79 -19.80
N ALA A 8 -6.33 -14.94 -20.80
CA ALA A 8 -5.55 -13.71 -20.99
C ALA A 8 -5.75 -12.71 -19.84
N ALA A 9 -6.98 -12.56 -19.35
CA ALA A 9 -7.29 -11.69 -18.21
C ALA A 9 -6.67 -12.22 -16.90
N GLU A 10 -6.70 -13.53 -16.67
CA GLU A 10 -6.06 -14.18 -15.52
C GLU A 10 -4.54 -14.02 -15.55
N THR A 11 -3.94 -14.24 -16.72
CA THR A 11 -2.49 -14.04 -16.95
C THR A 11 -2.12 -12.59 -16.64
N ARG A 12 -2.89 -11.63 -17.13
CA ARG A 12 -2.65 -10.20 -16.89
C ARG A 12 -2.74 -9.85 -15.41
N ARG A 13 -3.72 -10.35 -14.67
CA ARG A 13 -3.83 -10.16 -13.21
C ARG A 13 -2.63 -10.75 -12.48
N ARG A 14 -2.16 -11.93 -12.89
CA ARG A 14 -0.96 -12.57 -12.33
C ARG A 14 0.28 -11.70 -12.53
N ILE A 15 0.49 -11.14 -13.73
CA ILE A 15 1.61 -10.23 -14.00
C ILE A 15 1.50 -8.99 -13.10
N ILE A 16 0.34 -8.37 -12.98
CA ILE A 16 0.12 -7.19 -12.12
C ILE A 16 0.46 -7.50 -10.65
N LYS A 17 -0.04 -8.61 -10.11
CA LYS A 17 0.23 -9.04 -8.74
C LYS A 17 1.71 -9.29 -8.50
N THR A 18 2.37 -10.01 -9.42
CA THR A 18 3.81 -10.27 -9.35
C THR A 18 4.62 -8.98 -9.45
N ALA A 19 4.28 -8.09 -10.38
CA ALA A 19 4.94 -6.79 -10.54
C ALA A 19 4.83 -5.95 -9.27
N ALA A 20 3.66 -5.91 -8.65
CA ALA A 20 3.46 -5.18 -7.39
C ALA A 20 4.38 -5.68 -6.26
N ALA A 21 4.60 -6.99 -6.15
CA ALA A 21 5.54 -7.58 -5.18
C ALA A 21 7.00 -7.28 -5.53
N GLU A 22 7.40 -7.50 -6.80
CA GLU A 22 8.76 -7.27 -7.26
C GLU A 22 9.18 -5.80 -7.17
N PHE A 23 8.30 -4.86 -7.53
CA PHE A 23 8.56 -3.43 -7.37
C PHE A 23 8.75 -3.05 -5.90
N ARG A 24 7.92 -3.54 -4.99
CA ARG A 24 8.10 -3.28 -3.55
C ARG A 24 9.38 -3.90 -2.99
N ARG A 25 9.84 -5.02 -3.56
CA ARG A 25 11.04 -5.72 -3.10
C ARG A 25 12.34 -5.09 -3.64
N LYS A 26 12.36 -4.71 -4.92
CA LYS A 26 13.59 -4.26 -5.64
C LYS A 26 13.59 -2.78 -6.01
N GLY A 27 12.46 -2.07 -5.82
CA GLY A 27 12.22 -0.76 -6.43
C GLY A 27 11.74 -0.87 -7.88
N ILE A 28 11.13 0.21 -8.40
CA ILE A 28 10.66 0.28 -9.79
C ILE A 28 11.85 0.23 -10.76
N GLY A 29 12.94 0.96 -10.41
CA GLY A 29 14.17 0.97 -11.19
C GLY A 29 14.88 -0.38 -11.21
N GLY A 30 14.91 -1.08 -10.07
CA GLY A 30 15.61 -2.36 -9.91
C GLY A 30 14.88 -3.59 -10.44
N ALA A 31 13.56 -3.52 -10.68
CA ALA A 31 12.78 -4.62 -11.25
C ALA A 31 12.54 -4.42 -12.75
N GLY A 32 13.27 -5.17 -13.59
CA GLY A 32 13.08 -5.17 -15.03
C GLY A 32 11.83 -5.94 -15.46
N VAL A 33 11.36 -5.69 -16.70
CA VAL A 33 10.24 -6.46 -17.30
C VAL A 33 10.57 -7.96 -17.33
N ASN A 34 11.83 -8.31 -17.61
CA ASN A 34 12.29 -9.70 -17.60
C ASN A 34 12.11 -10.35 -16.23
N ASP A 35 12.49 -9.64 -15.15
CA ASP A 35 12.38 -10.16 -13.78
C ASP A 35 10.92 -10.43 -13.41
N VAL A 36 10.04 -9.47 -13.72
CA VAL A 36 8.61 -9.60 -13.45
C VAL A 36 8.00 -10.75 -14.22
N MET A 37 8.30 -10.88 -15.51
CA MET A 37 7.76 -11.96 -16.35
C MET A 37 8.27 -13.32 -15.89
N ALA A 38 9.57 -13.45 -15.60
CA ALA A 38 10.15 -14.68 -15.07
C ALA A 38 9.52 -15.07 -13.72
N ALA A 39 9.36 -14.11 -12.81
CA ALA A 39 8.70 -14.34 -11.52
C ALA A 39 7.21 -14.71 -11.67
N ALA A 40 6.55 -14.26 -12.74
CA ALA A 40 5.18 -14.66 -13.10
C ALA A 40 5.12 -16.03 -13.83
N GLY A 41 6.25 -16.70 -14.07
CA GLY A 41 6.32 -17.95 -14.82
C GLY A 41 6.05 -17.79 -16.33
N LEU A 42 6.44 -16.64 -16.89
CA LEU A 42 6.16 -16.25 -18.28
C LEU A 42 7.45 -15.81 -19.00
N THR A 43 7.40 -15.85 -20.34
CA THR A 43 8.50 -15.36 -21.16
C THR A 43 8.39 -13.85 -21.41
N HIS A 44 9.52 -13.18 -21.59
CA HIS A 44 9.58 -11.73 -21.91
C HIS A 44 8.71 -11.36 -23.12
N GLY A 45 8.72 -12.17 -24.18
CA GLY A 45 7.95 -11.89 -25.40
C GLY A 45 6.42 -11.84 -25.20
N GLY A 46 5.92 -12.40 -24.09
CA GLY A 46 4.52 -12.31 -23.71
C GLY A 46 4.09 -10.95 -23.16
N PHE A 47 5.03 -10.12 -22.71
CA PHE A 47 4.75 -8.85 -22.03
C PHE A 47 3.92 -7.89 -22.88
N TYR A 48 4.35 -7.65 -24.11
CA TYR A 48 3.74 -6.67 -25.01
C TYR A 48 2.34 -7.07 -25.51
N ARG A 49 1.88 -8.31 -25.22
CA ARG A 49 0.48 -8.73 -25.42
C ARG A 49 -0.45 -8.18 -24.34
N HIS A 50 0.10 -7.79 -23.20
CA HIS A 50 -0.66 -7.37 -22.02
C HIS A 50 -0.49 -5.89 -21.66
N PHE A 51 0.71 -5.33 -21.91
CA PHE A 51 1.06 -3.96 -21.54
C PHE A 51 1.83 -3.27 -22.65
N ALA A 52 1.53 -2.01 -22.90
CA ALA A 52 2.22 -1.21 -23.92
C ALA A 52 3.61 -0.74 -23.44
N SER A 53 3.79 -0.60 -22.12
CA SER A 53 5.06 -0.15 -21.52
C SER A 53 5.22 -0.64 -20.08
N LYS A 54 6.45 -0.53 -19.55
CA LYS A 54 6.73 -0.75 -18.13
C LYS A 54 5.96 0.25 -17.26
N ASP A 55 5.82 1.51 -17.68
CA ASP A 55 5.12 2.55 -16.92
C ASP A 55 3.64 2.21 -16.77
N GLN A 56 3.01 1.67 -17.82
CA GLN A 56 1.64 1.16 -17.71
C GLN A 56 1.55 0.04 -16.66
N LEU A 57 2.48 -0.91 -16.67
CA LEU A 57 2.52 -1.97 -15.65
C LEU A 57 2.73 -1.40 -14.25
N VAL A 58 3.62 -0.42 -14.08
CA VAL A 58 3.86 0.26 -12.79
C VAL A 58 2.59 0.92 -12.28
N ALA A 59 1.91 1.72 -13.10
CA ALA A 59 0.67 2.38 -12.73
C ALA A 59 -0.41 1.38 -12.26
N GLU A 60 -0.60 0.30 -13.02
CA GLU A 60 -1.60 -0.71 -12.69
C GLU A 60 -1.21 -1.59 -11.49
N ALA A 61 0.06 -1.93 -11.34
CA ALA A 61 0.56 -2.68 -10.19
C ALA A 61 0.42 -1.87 -8.88
N CYS A 62 0.73 -0.58 -8.92
CA CYS A 62 0.54 0.32 -7.79
C CYS A 62 -0.94 0.49 -7.45
N ALA A 63 -1.82 0.68 -8.45
CA ALA A 63 -3.26 0.78 -8.25
C ALA A 63 -3.85 -0.49 -7.62
N ALA A 64 -3.43 -1.67 -8.10
CA ALA A 64 -3.85 -2.96 -7.56
C ALA A 64 -3.35 -3.17 -6.12
N ALA A 65 -2.10 -2.80 -5.82
CA ALA A 65 -1.53 -2.88 -4.47
C ALA A 65 -2.26 -1.95 -3.48
N MET A 66 -2.66 -0.75 -3.92
CA MET A 66 -3.48 0.15 -3.11
C MET A 66 -4.87 -0.43 -2.81
N GLY A 67 -5.49 -1.10 -3.80
CA GLY A 67 -6.78 -1.77 -3.62
C GLY A 67 -6.71 -2.93 -2.63
N SER A 68 -5.66 -3.74 -2.66
CA SER A 68 -5.49 -4.86 -1.73
C SER A 68 -5.30 -4.41 -0.28
N VAL A 69 -4.59 -3.30 -0.04
CA VAL A 69 -4.46 -2.69 1.29
C VAL A 69 -5.83 -2.20 1.80
N GLU A 70 -6.63 -1.62 0.91
CA GLU A 70 -7.99 -1.19 1.25
C GLU A 70 -8.88 -2.39 1.64
N GLU A 71 -8.80 -3.50 0.91
CA GLU A 71 -9.54 -4.73 1.23
C GLU A 71 -9.11 -5.32 2.57
N THR A 72 -7.80 -5.37 2.86
CA THR A 72 -7.27 -5.84 4.14
C THR A 72 -7.71 -4.94 5.29
N ASN A 73 -7.62 -3.63 5.12
CA ASN A 73 -8.06 -2.66 6.13
C ASN A 73 -9.58 -2.73 6.35
N LYS A 74 -10.38 -2.94 5.29
CA LYS A 74 -11.82 -3.17 5.42
C LYS A 74 -12.11 -4.47 6.16
N ALA A 75 -11.41 -5.54 5.89
CA ALA A 75 -11.58 -6.80 6.59
C ALA A 75 -11.22 -6.65 8.09
N SER A 76 -10.16 -5.94 8.41
CA SER A 76 -9.77 -5.63 9.79
C SER A 76 -10.74 -4.66 10.47
N ALA A 77 -11.27 -3.68 9.74
CA ALA A 77 -12.24 -2.69 10.22
C ALA A 77 -13.68 -3.21 10.25
N CYS A 78 -14.04 -4.22 9.43
CA CYS A 78 -15.36 -4.86 9.49
C CYS A 78 -15.63 -5.59 10.82
N LEU A 79 -14.58 -5.86 11.62
CA LEU A 79 -14.73 -6.48 12.93
C LEU A 79 -15.05 -5.47 14.04
N ALA A 80 -14.69 -4.18 13.87
CA ALA A 80 -15.03 -3.10 14.81
C ALA A 80 -14.86 -1.72 14.17
N LEU A 81 -15.74 -0.78 14.49
CA LEU A 81 -15.60 0.65 14.17
C LEU A 81 -15.16 1.42 15.41
N GLY A 82 -14.54 2.57 15.20
CA GLY A 82 -14.10 3.43 16.28
C GLY A 82 -12.79 2.97 16.92
N LYS A 83 -12.70 3.03 18.25
CA LYS A 83 -11.45 2.78 18.99
C LYS A 83 -10.84 1.41 18.68
N ASP A 84 -11.63 0.36 18.74
CA ASP A 84 -11.12 -1.02 18.56
C ASP A 84 -10.69 -1.28 17.12
N GLY A 85 -11.43 -0.77 16.13
CA GLY A 85 -11.05 -0.82 14.72
C GLY A 85 -9.77 -0.02 14.43
N LEU A 86 -9.67 1.18 15.00
CA LEU A 86 -8.46 1.99 14.88
C LEU A 86 -7.24 1.28 15.50
N GLU A 87 -7.37 0.75 16.72
CA GLU A 87 -6.28 0.04 17.39
C GLU A 87 -5.85 -1.22 16.61
N ALA A 88 -6.80 -1.96 16.02
CA ALA A 88 -6.50 -3.12 15.17
C ALA A 88 -5.71 -2.72 13.90
N ILE A 89 -6.15 -1.69 13.18
CA ILE A 89 -5.46 -1.19 11.98
C ILE A 89 -4.05 -0.71 12.35
N LEU A 90 -3.91 0.05 13.43
CA LEU A 90 -2.61 0.53 13.90
C LEU A 90 -1.69 -0.62 14.34
N ALA A 91 -2.25 -1.67 14.95
CA ALA A 91 -1.49 -2.84 15.39
C ALA A 91 -0.92 -3.64 14.21
N ASP A 92 -1.74 -3.87 13.20
CA ASP A 92 -1.36 -4.56 11.98
C ASP A 92 -0.37 -3.75 11.15
N TYR A 93 -0.72 -2.52 10.82
CA TYR A 93 0.09 -1.68 9.95
C TYR A 93 1.45 -1.30 10.57
N LEU A 94 1.49 -0.93 11.85
CA LEU A 94 2.72 -0.55 12.58
C LEU A 94 3.34 -1.75 13.30
N SER A 95 3.35 -2.92 12.65
CA SER A 95 3.94 -4.15 13.12
C SER A 95 5.37 -4.36 12.60
N THR A 96 6.13 -5.20 13.29
CA THR A 96 7.43 -5.68 12.81
C THR A 96 7.26 -6.57 11.58
N ASP A 97 6.16 -7.31 11.49
CA ASP A 97 5.86 -8.17 10.35
C ASP A 97 5.69 -7.34 9.07
N HIS A 98 4.88 -6.27 9.10
CA HIS A 98 4.75 -5.35 7.96
C HIS A 98 6.08 -4.67 7.60
N ARG A 99 6.90 -4.31 8.60
CA ARG A 99 8.24 -3.74 8.36
C ARG A 99 9.13 -4.72 7.61
N ASP A 100 9.17 -5.98 8.02
CA ASP A 100 10.13 -6.99 7.57
C ASP A 100 9.69 -7.68 6.26
N ASN A 101 8.41 -7.53 5.85
CA ASN A 101 7.83 -8.08 4.63
C ASN A 101 7.44 -7.00 3.61
N PRO A 102 8.41 -6.27 3.00
CA PRO A 102 8.10 -5.17 2.08
C PRO A 102 7.33 -5.59 0.84
N SER A 103 7.53 -6.82 0.33
CA SER A 103 6.85 -7.33 -0.87
C SER A 103 5.33 -7.43 -0.75
N GLU A 104 4.82 -7.57 0.48
CA GLU A 104 3.38 -7.66 0.77
C GLU A 104 2.81 -6.39 1.41
N GLY A 105 3.70 -5.47 1.83
CA GLY A 105 3.35 -4.26 2.55
C GLY A 105 2.82 -3.12 1.68
N CYS A 106 2.68 -1.97 2.31
CA CYS A 106 2.20 -0.74 1.68
C CYS A 106 3.13 -0.26 0.57
N VAL A 107 2.58 -0.06 -0.63
CA VAL A 107 3.33 0.43 -1.79
C VAL A 107 3.87 1.85 -1.59
N LEU A 108 3.14 2.72 -0.86
CA LEU A 108 3.59 4.08 -0.55
C LEU A 108 4.79 4.09 0.39
N ALA A 109 4.81 3.18 1.37
CA ALA A 109 5.95 3.06 2.28
C ALA A 109 7.19 2.42 1.62
N GLY A 110 7.00 1.58 0.59
CA GLY A 110 8.09 0.94 -0.14
C GLY A 110 8.63 1.74 -1.31
N LEU A 111 7.77 2.46 -2.02
CA LEU A 111 8.09 3.10 -3.31
C LEU A 111 7.87 4.61 -3.33
N GLY A 112 7.56 5.25 -2.19
CA GLY A 112 7.13 6.65 -2.14
C GLY A 112 8.05 7.63 -2.89
N SER A 113 9.37 7.49 -2.74
CA SER A 113 10.35 8.34 -3.40
C SER A 113 10.42 8.13 -4.93
N GLU A 114 10.21 6.90 -5.42
CA GLU A 114 10.17 6.60 -6.85
C GLU A 114 8.84 7.06 -7.45
N LEU A 115 7.72 6.83 -6.74
CA LEU A 115 6.39 7.29 -7.15
C LEU A 115 6.30 8.82 -7.25
N ALA A 116 6.98 9.55 -6.38
CA ALA A 116 7.04 11.02 -6.46
C ALA A 116 7.71 11.52 -7.75
N ARG A 117 8.53 10.69 -8.39
CA ARG A 117 9.22 10.97 -9.66
C ARG A 117 8.61 10.27 -10.87
N SER A 118 7.52 9.53 -10.67
CA SER A 118 6.80 8.86 -11.75
C SER A 118 5.99 9.84 -12.60
N ASP A 119 5.52 9.38 -13.75
CA ASP A 119 4.62 10.12 -14.63
C ASP A 119 3.30 10.50 -13.95
N ASP A 120 2.60 11.49 -14.51
CA ASP A 120 1.35 12.01 -13.94
C ASP A 120 0.23 10.97 -13.87
N LYS A 121 0.20 10.01 -14.80
CA LYS A 121 -0.80 8.93 -14.80
C LYS A 121 -0.59 7.98 -13.61
N THR A 122 0.65 7.58 -13.35
CA THR A 122 1.02 6.77 -12.20
C THR A 122 0.73 7.52 -10.91
N ARG A 123 1.12 8.78 -10.80
CA ARG A 123 0.86 9.64 -9.65
C ARG A 123 -0.64 9.83 -9.39
N ALA A 124 -1.45 10.03 -10.44
CA ALA A 124 -2.90 10.13 -10.32
C ALA A 124 -3.53 8.84 -9.79
N ALA A 125 -3.12 7.67 -10.29
CA ALA A 125 -3.60 6.37 -9.82
C ALA A 125 -3.28 6.14 -8.35
N VAL A 126 -2.05 6.48 -7.92
CA VAL A 126 -1.61 6.37 -6.52
C VAL A 126 -2.34 7.39 -5.63
N THR A 127 -2.55 8.62 -6.10
CA THR A 127 -3.33 9.64 -5.39
C THR A 127 -4.75 9.16 -5.12
N ALA A 128 -5.42 8.61 -6.11
CA ALA A 128 -6.76 8.05 -5.94
C ALA A 128 -6.78 6.93 -4.88
N GLY A 129 -5.77 6.05 -4.88
CA GLY A 129 -5.61 5.00 -3.86
C GLY A 129 -5.38 5.58 -2.46
N PHE A 130 -4.51 6.58 -2.33
CA PHE A 130 -4.25 7.26 -1.07
C PHE A 130 -5.51 7.92 -0.49
N LEU A 131 -6.29 8.61 -1.32
CA LEU A 131 -7.54 9.24 -0.88
C LEU A 131 -8.55 8.20 -0.39
N ARG A 132 -8.67 7.03 -1.04
CA ARG A 132 -9.52 5.94 -0.54
C ARG A 132 -9.06 5.41 0.82
N LEU A 133 -7.74 5.29 1.06
CA LEU A 133 -7.19 4.91 2.37
C LEU A 133 -7.55 5.96 3.43
N VAL A 134 -7.41 7.23 3.11
CA VAL A 134 -7.77 8.33 4.02
C VAL A 134 -9.26 8.28 4.36
N ASP A 135 -10.13 8.09 3.36
CA ASP A 135 -11.58 8.05 3.55
C ASP A 135 -12.00 6.81 4.38
N ALA A 136 -11.38 5.65 4.13
CA ALA A 136 -11.59 4.44 4.93
C ALA A 136 -11.12 4.63 6.39
N PHE A 137 -9.98 5.29 6.58
CA PHE A 137 -9.45 5.59 7.91
C PHE A 137 -10.29 6.62 8.67
N ALA A 138 -10.87 7.60 7.97
CA ALA A 138 -11.75 8.61 8.54
C ALA A 138 -13.02 7.99 9.18
N GLN A 139 -13.49 6.84 8.67
CA GLN A 139 -14.61 6.10 9.25
C GLN A 139 -14.31 5.56 10.67
N GLN A 140 -13.03 5.49 11.07
CA GLN A 140 -12.63 5.08 12.42
C GLN A 140 -12.82 6.18 13.49
N TYR A 141 -13.29 7.37 13.08
CA TYR A 141 -13.59 8.48 13.98
C TYR A 141 -15.11 8.79 14.01
N PRO A 142 -15.96 7.84 14.50
CA PRO A 142 -17.39 8.05 14.59
C PRO A 142 -17.68 9.23 15.54
N GLY A 143 -18.71 10.01 15.23
CA GLY A 143 -19.09 11.19 16.03
C GLY A 143 -18.34 12.48 15.69
N MET A 144 -17.26 12.43 14.90
CA MET A 144 -16.58 13.63 14.41
C MET A 144 -17.28 14.20 13.16
N LYS A 145 -17.21 15.53 12.99
CA LYS A 145 -17.59 16.16 11.72
C LYS A 145 -16.75 15.58 10.58
N PRO A 146 -17.32 15.25 9.41
CA PRO A 146 -16.62 14.55 8.32
C PRO A 146 -15.30 15.20 7.90
N GLN A 147 -15.28 16.53 7.83
CA GLN A 147 -14.07 17.28 7.47
C GLN A 147 -12.96 17.12 8.53
N ALA A 148 -13.32 17.13 9.82
CA ALA A 148 -12.35 16.95 10.91
C ALA A 148 -11.83 15.51 10.96
N ALA A 149 -12.69 14.50 10.77
CA ALA A 149 -12.30 13.10 10.67
C ALA A 149 -11.33 12.87 9.51
N ARG A 150 -11.62 13.45 8.34
CA ARG A 150 -10.76 13.35 7.16
C ARG A 150 -9.40 14.05 7.35
N ALA A 151 -9.37 15.23 7.96
CA ALA A 151 -8.13 15.93 8.28
C ALA A 151 -7.26 15.10 9.25
N ARG A 152 -7.86 14.47 10.25
CA ARG A 152 -7.19 13.58 11.18
C ARG A 152 -6.67 12.32 10.50
N ALA A 153 -7.46 11.72 9.63
CA ALA A 153 -7.06 10.56 8.85
C ALA A 153 -5.87 10.85 7.92
N LEU A 154 -5.83 12.03 7.27
CA LEU A 154 -4.68 12.47 6.47
C LEU A 154 -3.37 12.45 7.28
N VAL A 155 -3.40 13.02 8.49
CA VAL A 155 -2.22 13.02 9.37
C VAL A 155 -1.86 11.60 9.79
N ALA A 156 -2.83 10.80 10.21
CA ALA A 156 -2.59 9.44 10.67
C ALA A 156 -2.00 8.54 9.59
N VAL A 157 -2.61 8.52 8.40
CA VAL A 157 -2.12 7.70 7.26
C VAL A 157 -0.72 8.15 6.82
N SER A 158 -0.46 9.45 6.76
CA SER A 158 0.88 9.98 6.43
C SER A 158 1.92 9.60 7.46
N ALA A 159 1.60 9.68 8.77
CA ALA A 159 2.48 9.27 9.84
C ALA A 159 2.77 7.76 9.83
N MET A 160 1.77 6.94 9.55
CA MET A 160 1.92 5.48 9.41
C MET A 160 2.87 5.11 8.28
N ILE A 161 2.70 5.71 7.10
CA ILE A 161 3.57 5.50 5.93
C ILE A 161 5.01 5.92 6.28
N GLY A 162 5.20 7.11 6.84
CA GLY A 162 6.50 7.61 7.26
C GLY A 162 7.17 6.73 8.31
N ALA A 163 6.42 6.22 9.30
CA ALA A 163 6.95 5.36 10.35
C ALA A 163 7.47 4.02 9.79
N ILE A 164 6.73 3.35 8.91
CA ILE A 164 7.19 2.12 8.25
C ILE A 164 8.44 2.40 7.40
N THR A 165 8.42 3.48 6.61
CA THR A 165 9.58 3.86 5.78
C THR A 165 10.82 4.09 6.66
N MET A 166 10.71 4.91 7.70
CA MET A 166 11.83 5.20 8.59
C MET A 166 12.31 3.99 9.37
N SER A 167 11.39 3.12 9.81
CA SER A 167 11.76 1.89 10.54
C SER A 167 12.54 0.90 9.68
N ARG A 168 12.41 0.96 8.36
CA ARG A 168 13.19 0.17 7.38
C ARG A 168 14.55 0.78 7.06
N ILE A 169 14.67 2.12 7.12
CA ILE A 169 15.90 2.86 6.78
C ILE A 169 16.92 2.79 7.91
N VAL A 170 16.47 2.92 9.18
CA VAL A 170 17.38 2.96 10.32
C VAL A 170 18.02 1.59 10.57
N THR A 171 19.32 1.56 10.83
CA THR A 171 20.08 0.33 11.07
C THR A 171 20.00 -0.16 12.51
N ASP A 172 19.71 0.73 13.46
CA ASP A 172 19.50 0.38 14.87
C ASP A 172 18.11 -0.26 15.06
N ARG A 173 18.09 -1.55 15.40
CA ARG A 173 16.86 -2.33 15.64
C ARG A 173 16.02 -1.76 16.79
N LYS A 174 16.65 -1.20 17.85
CA LYS A 174 15.92 -0.61 18.97
C LYS A 174 15.22 0.68 18.53
N LEU A 175 15.91 1.53 17.77
CA LEU A 175 15.33 2.74 17.19
C LEU A 175 14.20 2.39 16.20
N SER A 176 14.41 1.41 15.33
CA SER A 176 13.40 0.92 14.39
C SER A 176 12.11 0.49 15.11
N ALA A 177 12.23 -0.32 16.15
CA ALA A 177 11.08 -0.75 16.95
C ALA A 177 10.46 0.43 17.73
N ALA A 178 11.26 1.37 18.20
CA ALA A 178 10.77 2.55 18.90
C ALA A 178 9.94 3.46 18.00
N ILE A 179 10.33 3.66 16.74
CA ILE A 179 9.57 4.43 15.75
C ILE A 179 8.14 3.86 15.63
N LEU A 180 8.01 2.56 15.37
CA LEU A 180 6.70 1.90 15.22
C LEU A 180 5.87 2.04 16.49
N ARG A 181 6.44 1.72 17.64
CA ARG A 181 5.76 1.76 18.94
C ARG A 181 5.29 3.17 19.30
N GLN A 182 6.13 4.20 19.14
CA GLN A 182 5.77 5.57 19.49
C GLN A 182 4.73 6.15 18.54
N THR A 183 4.85 5.89 17.25
CA THR A 183 3.83 6.32 16.26
C THR A 183 2.49 5.67 16.57
N LYS A 184 2.47 4.35 16.81
CA LYS A 184 1.24 3.62 17.20
C LYS A 184 0.61 4.23 18.44
N LYS A 185 1.40 4.46 19.51
CA LYS A 185 0.92 5.05 20.76
C LYS A 185 0.29 6.42 20.52
N ARG A 186 0.97 7.30 19.79
CA ARG A 186 0.48 8.68 19.55
C ARG A 186 -0.77 8.71 18.68
N LEU A 187 -0.86 7.88 17.66
CA LEU A 187 -2.06 7.81 16.82
C LEU A 187 -3.27 7.24 17.59
N ALA A 188 -3.06 6.28 18.47
CA ALA A 188 -4.11 5.77 19.36
C ALA A 188 -4.60 6.85 20.37
N GLU A 189 -3.68 7.65 20.95
CA GLU A 189 -4.01 8.77 21.84
C GLU A 189 -4.83 9.84 21.12
N ILE A 190 -4.41 10.23 19.92
CA ILE A 190 -5.14 11.18 19.06
C ILE A 190 -6.55 10.65 18.75
N GLY A 191 -6.73 9.35 18.59
CA GLY A 191 -8.03 8.71 18.40
C GLY A 191 -8.97 8.88 19.59
N ARG A 192 -8.44 8.94 20.81
CA ARG A 192 -9.21 9.03 22.08
C ARG A 192 -9.62 10.45 22.49
N ALA A 193 -8.95 11.48 22.00
CA ALA A 193 -9.05 12.85 22.51
C ALA A 193 -10.38 13.58 22.23
N HIS A 194 -11.45 12.88 21.79
CA HIS A 194 -12.75 13.47 21.47
C HIS A 194 -13.94 12.51 21.74
N VAL A 195 -13.82 11.61 22.72
CA VAL A 195 -14.97 10.90 23.29
C VAL A 195 -15.43 11.59 24.55
#